data_6ccd7d6caf090a1cd167017a0e11f4a6
#
_entry.id   6ccd7d6caf090a1cd167017a0e11f4a6
#
_cell.length_a   1.000
_cell.length_b   1.000
_cell.length_c   1.000
_cell.angle_alpha   90.00
_cell.angle_beta   90.00
_cell.angle_gamma   90.00
#
_symmetry.space_group_name_H-M   'P 1'
#
loop_
_entity.id
_entity.type
_entity.pdbx_description
1 polymer ?
#
loop_
_entity_poly.entity_id
_entity_poly.type
_entity_poly.pdbx_seq_one_letter_code
_entity_poly.pdbx_strand_id
1 'polypeptide(L)'
;MQSAEIIMNIYRQRGKQGLPLERIYRQLFNPELYLMAYGKLYRNSGAMTKGTTGETIDGMSMKKIERIIDQLRHERFRWTPVRRTHIPKRNGKTRPLGIPTWSDKLLQEVLRLLLDAYYEPQFSDHSQGFRPDKGCHTALMDTTRNGKGTKWFIEGDIQACFD
;
A
#
# COMPACT_ATOMS: atom_id res chain seq x y z
N MET A 1 -24.29 1.17 4.95
CA MET A 1 -22.87 1.60 4.86
C MET A 1 -22.64 2.02 3.43
N GLN A 2 -21.82 3.03 3.14
CA GLN A 2 -21.51 3.41 1.76
C GLN A 2 -20.64 2.35 1.11
N SER A 3 -20.79 2.11 -0.20
CA SER A 3 -19.94 1.14 -0.91
C SER A 3 -18.47 1.59 -0.91
N ALA A 4 -17.57 0.61 -1.02
CA ALA A 4 -16.12 0.88 -1.07
C ALA A 4 -15.77 1.85 -2.21
N GLU A 5 -16.39 1.70 -3.37
CA GLU A 5 -16.17 2.56 -4.53
C GLU A 5 -16.58 4.02 -4.29
N ILE A 6 -17.73 4.24 -3.65
CA ILE A 6 -18.19 5.59 -3.28
C ILE A 6 -17.19 6.24 -2.33
N ILE A 7 -16.72 5.52 -1.31
CA ILE A 7 -15.73 6.03 -0.36
C ILE A 7 -14.43 6.41 -1.07
N MET A 8 -13.92 5.54 -1.94
CA MET A 8 -12.71 5.79 -2.72
C MET A 8 -12.86 7.04 -3.61
N ASN A 9 -14.03 7.22 -4.24
CA ASN A 9 -14.32 8.40 -5.05
C ASN A 9 -14.39 9.68 -4.23
N ILE A 10 -15.01 9.65 -3.05
CA ILE A 10 -15.04 10.79 -2.13
C ILE A 10 -13.61 11.21 -1.76
N TYR A 11 -12.74 10.28 -1.36
CA TYR A 11 -11.35 10.60 -1.02
C TYR A 11 -10.57 11.12 -2.22
N ARG A 12 -10.78 10.55 -3.40
CA ARG A 12 -10.16 11.06 -4.64
C ARG A 12 -10.55 12.50 -4.94
N GLN A 13 -11.83 12.85 -4.78
CA GLN A 13 -12.30 14.22 -4.97
C GLN A 13 -11.73 15.17 -3.91
N ARG A 14 -11.71 14.75 -2.64
CA ARG A 14 -11.09 15.53 -1.57
C ARG A 14 -9.60 15.79 -1.84
N GLY A 15 -8.86 14.76 -2.29
CA GLY A 15 -7.47 14.90 -2.67
C GLY A 15 -7.25 15.89 -3.82
N LYS A 16 -8.08 15.81 -4.88
CA LYS A 16 -8.03 16.77 -6.00
C LYS A 16 -8.28 18.22 -5.58
N GLN A 17 -9.10 18.42 -4.57
CA GLN A 17 -9.47 19.75 -4.06
C GLN A 17 -8.54 20.24 -2.94
N GLY A 18 -7.55 19.46 -2.54
CA GLY A 18 -6.67 19.78 -1.40
C GLY A 18 -7.39 19.84 -0.05
N LEU A 19 -8.56 19.20 0.07
CA LEU A 19 -9.33 19.17 1.31
C LEU A 19 -8.70 18.19 2.31
N PRO A 20 -8.81 18.43 3.63
CA PRO A 20 -8.23 17.55 4.63
C PRO A 20 -8.70 16.09 4.52
N LEU A 21 -7.79 15.15 4.81
CA LEU A 21 -8.11 13.73 4.93
C LEU A 21 -8.78 13.47 6.28
N GLU A 22 -10.10 13.38 6.29
CA GLU A 22 -10.89 13.24 7.51
C GLU A 22 -11.52 11.84 7.64
N ARG A 23 -11.73 11.42 8.89
CA ARG A 23 -12.48 10.21 9.26
C ARG A 23 -11.97 8.91 8.62
N ILE A 24 -10.68 8.87 8.24
CA ILE A 24 -10.08 7.69 7.60
C ILE A 24 -10.18 6.44 8.51
N TYR A 25 -9.99 6.60 9.82
CA TYR A 25 -10.07 5.48 10.76
C TYR A 25 -11.45 4.81 10.74
N ARG A 26 -12.54 5.58 10.62
CA ARG A 26 -13.89 5.03 10.55
C ARG A 26 -14.13 4.19 9.29
N GLN A 27 -13.40 4.44 8.22
CA GLN A 27 -13.51 3.65 6.99
C GLN A 27 -12.92 2.24 7.16
N LEU A 28 -12.00 2.06 8.10
CA LEU A 28 -11.46 0.73 8.43
C LEU A 28 -12.52 -0.22 9.01
N PHE A 29 -13.71 0.27 9.32
CA PHE A 29 -14.84 -0.56 9.77
C PHE A 29 -15.74 -1.04 8.62
N ASN A 30 -15.40 -0.70 7.37
CA ASN A 30 -16.17 -1.11 6.21
C ASN A 30 -15.66 -2.44 5.64
N PRO A 31 -16.43 -3.55 5.73
CA PRO A 31 -15.99 -4.85 5.25
C PRO A 31 -15.78 -4.90 3.74
N GLU A 32 -16.47 -4.06 2.94
CA GLU A 32 -16.29 -4.04 1.48
C GLU A 32 -14.89 -3.61 1.06
N LEU A 33 -14.22 -2.73 1.84
CA LEU A 33 -12.82 -2.37 1.60
C LEU A 33 -11.88 -3.57 1.78
N TYR A 34 -12.19 -4.46 2.73
CA TYR A 34 -11.42 -5.70 2.93
C TYR A 34 -11.62 -6.69 1.79
N LEU A 35 -12.84 -6.80 1.27
CA LEU A 35 -13.12 -7.64 0.10
C LEU A 35 -12.39 -7.11 -1.14
N MET A 36 -12.38 -5.80 -1.35
CA MET A 36 -11.63 -5.17 -2.43
C MET A 36 -10.12 -5.40 -2.26
N ALA A 37 -9.58 -5.21 -1.06
CA ALA A 37 -8.18 -5.47 -0.72
C ALA A 37 -7.82 -6.94 -0.94
N TYR A 38 -8.67 -7.86 -0.50
CA TYR A 38 -8.51 -9.30 -0.71
C TYR A 38 -8.40 -9.64 -2.20
N GLY A 39 -9.32 -9.14 -3.03
CA GLY A 39 -9.30 -9.38 -4.48
C GLY A 39 -8.01 -8.91 -5.16
N LYS A 40 -7.43 -7.80 -4.69
CA LYS A 40 -6.11 -7.33 -5.17
C LYS A 40 -4.97 -8.24 -4.72
N LEU A 41 -4.93 -8.57 -3.43
CA LEU A 41 -3.86 -9.39 -2.86
C LEU A 41 -3.87 -10.82 -3.37
N TYR A 42 -5.05 -11.36 -3.72
CA TYR A 42 -5.21 -12.71 -4.25
C TYR A 42 -4.39 -12.96 -5.53
N ARG A 43 -4.25 -11.94 -6.35
CA ARG A 43 -3.52 -12.02 -7.63
C ARG A 43 -2.01 -11.89 -7.48
N ASN A 44 -1.52 -11.56 -6.28
CA ASN A 44 -0.09 -11.35 -6.07
C ASN A 44 0.66 -12.68 -5.93
N SER A 45 1.83 -12.79 -6.54
CA SER A 45 2.71 -13.97 -6.46
C SER A 45 3.08 -14.35 -5.02
N GLY A 46 3.10 -13.37 -4.09
CA GLY A 46 3.36 -13.57 -2.67
C GLY A 46 2.13 -13.92 -1.82
N ALA A 47 0.96 -14.19 -2.44
CA ALA A 47 -0.30 -14.44 -1.75
C ALA A 47 -0.21 -15.63 -0.76
N MET A 48 0.50 -16.69 -1.13
CA MET A 48 0.70 -17.89 -0.30
C MET A 48 1.87 -17.79 0.68
N THR A 49 2.61 -16.67 0.69
CA THR A 49 3.77 -16.51 1.57
C THR A 49 3.33 -16.26 3.01
N LYS A 50 3.65 -17.22 3.90
CA LYS A 50 3.31 -17.16 5.32
C LYS A 50 4.20 -16.14 6.05
N GLY A 51 3.59 -15.39 6.98
CA GLY A 51 4.30 -14.55 7.96
C GLY A 51 4.84 -15.37 9.13
N THR A 52 4.72 -14.82 10.34
CA THR A 52 5.02 -15.52 11.61
C THR A 52 3.95 -16.53 11.98
N THR A 53 2.72 -16.31 11.53
CA THR A 53 1.62 -17.28 11.67
C THR A 53 1.54 -18.17 10.44
N GLY A 54 0.85 -19.31 10.54
CA GLY A 54 0.61 -20.22 9.42
C GLY A 54 -0.43 -19.71 8.41
N GLU A 55 -0.96 -18.50 8.59
CA GLU A 55 -2.00 -17.92 7.75
C GLU A 55 -1.55 -17.72 6.30
N THR A 56 -2.42 -18.09 5.39
CA THR A 56 -2.31 -17.84 3.94
C THR A 56 -3.60 -17.20 3.45
N ILE A 57 -3.62 -16.81 2.17
CA ILE A 57 -4.79 -16.23 1.54
C ILE A 57 -6.02 -17.14 1.61
N ASP A 58 -5.84 -18.45 1.43
CA ASP A 58 -6.92 -19.45 1.43
C ASP A 58 -7.62 -19.58 2.78
N GLY A 59 -6.95 -19.20 3.87
CA GLY A 59 -7.52 -19.19 5.20
C GLY A 59 -8.34 -17.94 5.55
N MET A 60 -8.56 -17.02 4.60
CA MET A 60 -9.35 -15.81 4.83
C MET A 60 -10.86 -16.12 4.81
N SER A 61 -11.61 -15.44 5.65
CA SER A 61 -13.05 -15.57 5.76
C SER A 61 -13.69 -14.27 6.24
N MET A 62 -14.99 -14.10 6.00
CA MET A 62 -15.74 -12.95 6.53
C MET A 62 -15.61 -12.83 8.04
N LYS A 63 -15.65 -13.94 8.76
CA LYS A 63 -15.47 -13.98 10.22
C LYS A 63 -14.13 -13.39 10.67
N LYS A 64 -13.05 -13.61 9.91
CA LYS A 64 -11.74 -12.98 10.20
C LYS A 64 -11.77 -11.48 9.94
N ILE A 65 -12.40 -11.03 8.85
CA ILE A 65 -12.58 -9.61 8.55
C ILE A 65 -13.36 -8.92 9.67
N GLU A 66 -14.48 -9.50 10.07
CA GLU A 66 -15.31 -9.00 11.18
C GLU A 66 -14.52 -8.91 12.48
N ARG A 67 -13.68 -9.90 12.78
CA ARG A 67 -12.80 -9.87 13.95
C ARG A 67 -11.78 -8.74 13.89
N ILE A 68 -11.15 -8.49 12.74
CA ILE A 68 -10.22 -7.35 12.57
C ILE A 68 -10.98 -6.04 12.79
N ILE A 69 -12.15 -5.88 12.20
CA ILE A 69 -13.00 -4.70 12.35
C ILE A 69 -13.42 -4.50 13.81
N ASP A 70 -13.82 -5.55 14.50
CA ASP A 70 -14.18 -5.48 15.92
C ASP A 70 -13.00 -5.02 16.79
N GLN A 71 -11.80 -5.60 16.55
CA GLN A 71 -10.59 -5.20 17.26
C GLN A 71 -10.22 -3.73 17.00
N LEU A 72 -10.37 -3.24 15.76
CA LEU A 72 -10.13 -1.85 15.42
C LEU A 72 -11.17 -0.93 16.09
N ARG A 73 -12.45 -1.29 16.04
CA ARG A 73 -13.54 -0.52 16.62
C ARG A 73 -13.39 -0.29 18.13
N HIS A 74 -12.79 -1.26 18.82
CA HIS A 74 -12.54 -1.19 20.25
C HIS A 74 -11.08 -0.86 20.60
N GLU A 75 -10.27 -0.41 19.62
CA GLU A 75 -8.86 -0.03 19.80
C GLU A 75 -7.97 -1.16 20.38
N ARG A 76 -8.36 -2.42 20.15
CA ARG A 76 -7.68 -3.62 20.64
C ARG A 76 -6.80 -4.29 19.60
N PHE A 77 -6.81 -3.81 18.36
CA PHE A 77 -5.97 -4.38 17.31
C PHE A 77 -4.49 -4.19 17.65
N ARG A 78 -3.70 -5.24 17.46
CA ARG A 78 -2.24 -5.21 17.61
C ARG A 78 -1.59 -5.86 16.40
N TRP A 79 -0.61 -5.18 15.83
CA TRP A 79 0.20 -5.70 14.75
C TRP A 79 1.00 -6.91 15.23
N THR A 80 1.08 -7.93 14.40
CA THR A 80 1.90 -9.11 14.67
C THR A 80 3.34 -8.84 14.22
N PRO A 81 4.37 -9.25 15.01
CA PRO A 81 5.75 -9.13 14.55
C PRO A 81 5.96 -9.82 13.21
N VAL A 82 6.68 -9.17 12.31
CA VAL A 82 6.95 -9.70 10.98
C VAL A 82 7.96 -10.84 11.02
N ARG A 83 7.84 -11.81 10.13
CA ARG A 83 8.86 -12.82 9.91
C ARG A 83 9.99 -12.21 9.09
N ARG A 84 11.18 -12.06 9.69
CA ARG A 84 12.35 -11.51 9.01
C ARG A 84 12.99 -12.59 8.13
N THR A 85 13.26 -12.24 6.88
CA THR A 85 14.06 -13.02 5.94
C THR A 85 15.11 -12.13 5.28
N HIS A 86 16.13 -12.70 4.65
CA HIS A 86 17.19 -11.95 4.01
C HIS A 86 17.21 -12.25 2.52
N ILE A 87 17.21 -11.21 1.70
CA ILE A 87 17.28 -11.31 0.24
C ILE A 87 18.70 -10.97 -0.21
N PRO A 88 19.35 -11.82 -1.00
CA PRO A 88 20.68 -11.54 -1.53
C PRO A 88 20.63 -10.35 -2.50
N LYS A 89 21.63 -9.47 -2.41
CA LYS A 89 21.88 -8.40 -3.37
C LYS A 89 22.94 -8.84 -4.38
N ARG A 90 22.98 -8.20 -5.55
CA ARG A 90 23.96 -8.48 -6.60
C ARG A 90 25.43 -8.29 -6.14
N ASN A 91 25.67 -7.46 -5.15
CA ASN A 91 27.00 -7.19 -4.57
C ASN A 91 27.41 -8.16 -3.45
N GLY A 92 26.75 -9.29 -3.31
CA GLY A 92 27.03 -10.31 -2.27
C GLY A 92 26.49 -9.98 -0.88
N LYS A 93 25.99 -8.78 -0.64
CA LYS A 93 25.34 -8.39 0.63
C LYS A 93 23.90 -8.91 0.65
N THR A 94 23.28 -8.93 1.83
CA THR A 94 21.86 -9.24 2.00
C THR A 94 21.10 -7.98 2.43
N ARG A 95 19.79 -7.97 2.15
CA ARG A 95 18.87 -6.98 2.74
C ARG A 95 17.82 -7.70 3.57
N PRO A 96 17.49 -7.21 4.76
CA PRO A 96 16.38 -7.75 5.53
C PRO A 96 15.06 -7.43 4.83
N LEU A 97 14.11 -8.37 4.91
CA LEU A 97 12.73 -8.21 4.47
C LEU A 97 11.82 -8.70 5.58
N GLY A 98 10.87 -7.88 6.02
CA GLY A 98 9.83 -8.25 6.95
C GLY A 98 8.60 -8.77 6.20
N ILE A 99 8.18 -10.00 6.49
CA ILE A 99 6.97 -10.60 5.94
C ILE A 99 5.88 -10.56 7.02
N PRO A 100 4.85 -9.70 6.87
CA PRO A 100 3.75 -9.62 7.82
C PRO A 100 2.83 -10.84 7.73
N THR A 101 2.00 -11.03 8.74
CA THR A 101 0.92 -12.03 8.70
C THR A 101 -0.09 -11.68 7.63
N TRP A 102 -0.92 -12.64 7.25
CA TRP A 102 -1.92 -12.41 6.22
C TRP A 102 -3.00 -11.42 6.66
N SER A 103 -3.44 -11.51 7.91
CA SER A 103 -4.38 -10.54 8.48
C SER A 103 -3.81 -9.13 8.49
N ASP A 104 -2.53 -8.96 8.83
CA ASP A 104 -1.85 -7.67 8.79
C ASP A 104 -1.69 -7.14 7.35
N LYS A 105 -1.32 -8.00 6.39
CA LYS A 105 -1.27 -7.63 4.97
C LYS A 105 -2.61 -7.10 4.47
N LEU A 106 -3.70 -7.74 4.87
CA LEU A 106 -5.03 -7.33 4.45
C LEU A 106 -5.39 -5.94 4.98
N LEU A 107 -5.14 -5.68 6.27
CA LEU A 107 -5.38 -4.35 6.84
C LEU A 107 -4.46 -3.28 6.21
N GLN A 108 -3.18 -3.59 5.98
CA GLN A 108 -2.25 -2.70 5.29
C GLN A 108 -2.75 -2.36 3.88
N GLU A 109 -3.30 -3.34 3.15
CA GLU A 109 -3.85 -3.08 1.81
C GLU A 109 -5.10 -2.19 1.87
N VAL A 110 -5.98 -2.36 2.87
CA VAL A 110 -7.12 -1.46 3.09
C VAL A 110 -6.64 -0.02 3.33
N LEU A 111 -5.63 0.16 4.21
CA LEU A 111 -5.03 1.47 4.44
C LEU A 111 -4.42 2.05 3.16
N ARG A 112 -3.68 1.22 2.40
CA ARG A 112 -3.09 1.64 1.13
C ARG A 112 -4.15 2.10 0.14
N LEU A 113 -5.26 1.38 0.00
CA LEU A 113 -6.37 1.76 -0.89
C LEU A 113 -6.91 3.16 -0.56
N LEU A 114 -7.15 3.44 0.71
CA LEU A 114 -7.70 4.72 1.17
C LEU A 114 -6.69 5.87 0.94
N LEU A 115 -5.41 5.63 1.28
CA LEU A 115 -4.34 6.61 1.10
C LEU A 115 -4.05 6.87 -0.39
N ASP A 116 -3.97 5.82 -1.21
CA ASP A 116 -3.81 5.96 -2.66
C ASP A 116 -4.95 6.79 -3.27
N ALA A 117 -6.20 6.53 -2.86
CA ALA A 117 -7.34 7.28 -3.37
C ALA A 117 -7.22 8.78 -3.09
N TYR A 118 -6.68 9.15 -1.93
CA TYR A 118 -6.54 10.53 -1.52
C TYR A 118 -5.28 11.21 -2.08
N TYR A 119 -4.12 10.54 -2.03
CA TYR A 119 -2.84 11.15 -2.39
C TYR A 119 -2.51 11.04 -3.88
N GLU A 120 -2.98 10.01 -4.58
CA GLU A 120 -2.67 9.83 -6.01
C GLU A 120 -2.97 11.08 -6.87
N PRO A 121 -4.11 11.78 -6.67
CA PRO A 121 -4.38 13.02 -7.42
C PRO A 121 -3.47 14.20 -7.09
N GLN A 122 -2.71 14.14 -5.99
CA GLN A 122 -1.84 15.22 -5.51
C GLN A 122 -0.39 15.06 -5.95
N PHE A 123 -0.02 13.87 -6.40
CA PHE A 123 1.35 13.63 -6.84
C PHE A 123 1.67 14.37 -8.14
N SER A 124 2.88 14.93 -8.21
CA SER A 124 3.42 15.49 -9.45
C SER A 124 3.40 14.45 -10.58
N ASP A 125 3.16 14.88 -11.81
CA ASP A 125 3.22 14.02 -12.98
C ASP A 125 4.59 13.40 -13.22
N HIS A 126 5.65 14.01 -12.69
CA HIS A 126 7.03 13.49 -12.73
C HIS A 126 7.32 12.43 -11.65
N SER A 127 6.42 12.23 -10.68
CA SER A 127 6.54 11.15 -9.72
C SER A 127 6.19 9.82 -10.36
N GLN A 128 7.16 8.89 -10.47
CA GLN A 128 7.03 7.66 -11.25
C GLN A 128 6.97 6.39 -10.41
N GLY A 129 7.49 6.40 -9.18
CA GLY A 129 7.64 5.20 -8.36
C GLY A 129 6.31 4.69 -7.79
N PHE A 130 6.02 3.38 -7.98
CA PHE A 130 4.90 2.67 -7.37
C PHE A 130 3.50 3.23 -7.65
N ARG A 131 3.34 4.03 -8.70
CA ARG A 131 2.06 4.62 -9.10
C ARG A 131 1.39 3.81 -10.21
N PRO A 132 0.03 3.83 -10.31
CA PRO A 132 -0.69 3.24 -11.44
C PRO A 132 -0.20 3.82 -12.77
N ASP A 133 -0.05 2.97 -13.78
CA ASP A 133 0.34 3.32 -15.15
C ASP A 133 1.70 4.06 -15.28
N LYS A 134 2.48 4.11 -14.21
CA LYS A 134 3.83 4.65 -14.14
C LYS A 134 4.87 3.54 -13.94
N GLY A 135 6.05 3.70 -14.52
CA GLY A 135 7.12 2.71 -14.40
C GLY A 135 8.44 3.19 -14.99
N CYS A 136 9.43 2.30 -15.05
CA CYS A 136 10.77 2.64 -15.54
C CYS A 136 10.75 3.22 -16.95
N HIS A 137 9.92 2.69 -17.85
CA HIS A 137 9.84 3.18 -19.22
C HIS A 137 9.22 4.59 -19.31
N THR A 138 8.16 4.86 -18.54
CA THR A 138 7.56 6.18 -18.47
C THR A 138 8.51 7.20 -17.85
N ALA A 139 9.27 6.81 -16.82
CA ALA A 139 10.31 7.63 -16.21
C ALA A 139 11.42 8.00 -17.20
N LEU A 140 11.91 7.02 -17.96
CA LEU A 140 12.94 7.26 -18.98
C LEU A 140 12.44 8.19 -20.11
N MET A 141 11.22 7.97 -20.57
CA MET A 141 10.61 8.85 -21.58
C MET A 141 10.43 10.29 -21.07
N ASP A 142 9.97 10.44 -19.83
CA ASP A 142 9.80 11.74 -19.18
C ASP A 142 11.15 12.47 -19.04
N THR A 143 12.18 11.76 -18.53
CA THR A 143 13.54 12.28 -18.42
C THR A 143 14.12 12.68 -19.77
N THR A 144 13.92 11.86 -20.82
CA THR A 144 14.41 12.16 -22.17
C THR A 144 13.74 13.40 -22.78
N ARG A 145 12.44 13.59 -22.54
CA ARG A 145 11.68 14.74 -23.05
C ARG A 145 12.05 16.03 -22.34
N ASN A 146 12.03 15.99 -21.01
CA ASN A 146 12.16 17.19 -20.17
C ASN A 146 13.62 17.52 -19.82
N GLY A 147 14.53 16.55 -19.88
CA GLY A 147 15.96 16.72 -19.64
C GLY A 147 16.77 17.13 -20.86
N LYS A 148 16.13 17.31 -22.04
CA LYS A 148 16.83 17.70 -23.27
C LYS A 148 17.49 19.07 -23.12
N GLY A 149 18.82 19.13 -23.30
CA GLY A 149 19.61 20.34 -23.13
C GLY A 149 20.06 20.66 -21.72
N THR A 150 19.70 19.82 -20.72
CA THR A 150 20.17 19.94 -19.33
C THR A 150 21.67 19.69 -19.26
N LYS A 151 22.41 20.64 -18.66
CA LYS A 151 23.87 20.51 -18.42
C LYS A 151 24.19 19.95 -17.03
N TRP A 152 23.28 20.13 -16.09
CA TRP A 152 23.44 19.76 -14.69
C TRP A 152 22.21 19.03 -14.18
N PHE A 153 22.38 18.02 -13.35
CA PHE A 153 21.31 17.40 -12.58
C PHE A 153 21.77 17.21 -11.13
N ILE A 154 20.80 17.24 -10.23
CA ILE A 154 21.03 16.99 -8.80
C ILE A 154 20.38 15.66 -8.47
N GLU A 155 21.20 14.74 -7.94
CA GLU A 155 20.72 13.45 -7.42
C GLU A 155 20.68 13.49 -5.91
N GLY A 156 19.58 13.05 -5.31
CA GLY A 156 19.40 12.98 -3.87
C GLY A 156 18.64 11.72 -3.48
N ASP A 157 19.03 11.14 -2.37
CA ASP A 157 18.34 9.98 -1.77
C ASP A 157 18.30 10.13 -0.24
N ILE A 158 17.22 9.62 0.36
CA ILE A 158 17.07 9.64 1.81
C ILE A 158 17.71 8.39 2.39
N GLN A 159 18.81 8.58 3.11
CA GLN A 159 19.52 7.47 3.76
C GLN A 159 18.62 6.81 4.82
N ALA A 160 18.53 5.48 4.77
CA ALA A 160 17.84 4.65 5.78
C ALA A 160 16.38 5.08 6.06
N CYS A 161 15.64 5.50 5.03
CA CYS A 161 14.26 5.98 5.15
C CYS A 161 13.30 4.98 5.84
N PHE A 162 13.62 3.67 5.81
CA PHE A 162 12.80 2.60 6.36
C PHE A 162 13.51 1.76 7.44
N ASP A 163 14.63 2.22 7.96
CA ASP A 163 15.40 1.55 9.01
C ASP A 163 15.05 2.06 10.40
#